data_07c101abefdea0101d62226c81f57af4
#
_entry.id   07c101abefdea0101d62226c81f57af4
#
_cell.length_a   1.000
_cell.length_b   1.000
_cell.length_c   1.000
_cell.angle_alpha   90.00
_cell.angle_beta   90.00
_cell.angle_gamma   90.00
#
_symmetry.space_group_name_H-M   'P 1'
#
loop_
_entity.id
_entity.type
_entity.pdbx_description
1 polymer ?
#
loop_
_entity_poly.entity_id
_entity_poly.type
_entity_poly.pdbx_seq_one_letter_code
_entity_poly.pdbx_strand_id
1 'polypeptide(L)'
;MGGVTAPLYNTEILRLAATIPHHERLESPMASVEKRAPVCGSRVTVDLDLDEEGRVSALGLLVRACALGQASSSLMAANAIGRAPEELADARDALTRWLAGEGAPPDWPGLGLFEPALPHSARHASIRLAFEAAAEAAEHARERQVA
;
A
#
# COMPACT_ATOMS: atom_id res chain seq x y z
N MET A 1 26.89 21.31 -4.35
CA MET A 1 26.68 20.66 -3.13
C MET A 1 26.30 19.22 -3.28
N GLY A 2 27.21 18.44 -3.68
CA GLY A 2 26.89 17.06 -4.06
C GLY A 2 26.55 16.29 -2.80
N GLY A 3 26.18 16.22 -1.97
CA GLY A 3 25.92 15.39 -0.84
C GLY A 3 24.55 15.59 -0.21
N VAL A 4 23.76 16.45 -0.83
CA VAL A 4 22.42 16.65 -0.29
C VAL A 4 21.53 15.49 -0.70
N THR A 5 21.14 14.68 0.27
CA THR A 5 20.22 13.58 0.07
C THR A 5 18.81 14.10 0.26
N ALA A 6 17.89 13.67 -0.59
CA ALA A 6 16.50 14.03 -0.43
C ALA A 6 16.02 13.58 0.96
N PRO A 7 15.30 14.43 1.68
CA PRO A 7 14.82 14.03 3.03
C PRO A 7 13.84 12.87 2.94
N LEU A 8 13.95 11.95 3.91
CA LEU A 8 13.07 10.81 4.02
C LEU A 8 11.61 11.25 4.22
N TYR A 9 11.41 12.32 4.98
CA TYR A 9 10.08 12.87 5.24
C TYR A 9 9.98 14.24 4.56
N ASN A 10 9.82 14.23 3.24
CA ASN A 10 9.66 15.47 2.49
C ASN A 10 8.19 15.92 2.46
N THR A 11 7.93 17.09 1.91
CA THR A 11 6.60 17.69 1.86
C THR A 11 5.58 16.77 1.17
N GLU A 12 5.98 16.10 0.09
CA GLU A 12 5.07 15.21 -0.63
C GLU A 12 4.67 14.01 0.23
N ILE A 13 5.64 13.40 0.91
CA ILE A 13 5.37 12.28 1.81
C ILE A 13 4.42 12.72 2.93
N LEU A 14 4.69 13.87 3.53
CA LEU A 14 3.85 14.36 4.63
C LEU A 14 2.44 14.72 4.16
N ARG A 15 2.31 15.27 2.95
CA ARG A 15 1.00 15.58 2.39
C ARG A 15 0.19 14.31 2.14
N LEU A 16 0.81 13.29 1.56
CA LEU A 16 0.15 12.01 1.34
C LEU A 16 -0.27 11.36 2.64
N ALA A 17 0.60 11.41 3.64
CA ALA A 17 0.30 10.84 4.96
C ALA A 17 -0.89 11.52 5.62
N ALA A 18 -1.10 12.80 5.36
CA ALA A 18 -2.18 13.58 5.97
C ALA A 18 -3.53 13.42 5.27
N THR A 19 -3.55 12.89 4.05
CA THR A 19 -4.76 12.86 3.23
C THR A 19 -5.00 11.48 2.60
N ILE A 20 -5.11 10.46 3.44
CA ILE A 20 -5.33 9.08 2.98
C ILE A 20 -6.77 8.94 2.47
N PRO A 21 -6.96 8.60 1.18
CA PRO A 21 -8.32 8.34 0.67
C PRO A 21 -8.88 7.07 1.28
N HIS A 22 -10.21 7.00 1.37
CA HIS A 22 -10.91 5.81 1.88
C HIS A 22 -10.49 5.40 3.29
N HIS A 23 -10.07 6.36 4.11
CA HIS A 23 -9.56 6.09 5.45
C HIS A 23 -10.69 5.88 6.46
N GLU A 24 -11.56 4.93 6.16
CA GLU A 24 -12.58 4.46 7.09
C GLU A 24 -12.98 3.03 6.71
N ARG A 25 -13.47 2.29 7.69
CA ARG A 25 -13.82 0.89 7.48
C ARG A 25 -15.10 0.74 6.66
N LEU A 26 -15.17 -0.32 5.85
CA LEU A 26 -16.41 -0.71 5.21
C LEU A 26 -17.27 -1.49 6.21
N GLU A 27 -18.60 -1.41 6.07
CA GLU A 27 -19.50 -2.06 7.01
C GLU A 27 -19.53 -3.57 6.89
N SER A 28 -19.59 -4.07 5.67
CA SER A 28 -19.68 -5.52 5.41
C SER A 28 -18.85 -5.89 4.19
N PRO A 29 -17.51 -5.77 4.30
CA PRO A 29 -16.66 -6.03 3.14
C PRO A 29 -16.64 -7.51 2.77
N MET A 30 -16.37 -7.78 1.48
CA MET A 30 -16.14 -9.13 1.00
C MET A 30 -14.88 -9.72 1.65
N ALA A 31 -13.87 -8.88 1.89
CA ALA A 31 -12.66 -9.31 2.55
C ALA A 31 -12.12 -8.20 3.43
N SER A 32 -11.43 -8.58 4.49
CA SER A 32 -10.78 -7.66 5.42
C SER A 32 -9.48 -8.31 5.87
N VAL A 33 -8.36 -7.63 5.68
CA VAL A 33 -7.04 -8.15 6.04
C VAL A 33 -6.27 -7.11 6.83
N GLU A 34 -5.71 -7.51 7.96
CA GLU A 34 -4.80 -6.68 8.74
C GLU A 34 -3.39 -7.23 8.60
N LYS A 35 -2.45 -6.36 8.28
CA LYS A 35 -1.02 -6.71 8.24
C LYS A 35 -0.27 -5.84 9.24
N ARG A 36 0.71 -6.42 9.88
CA ARG A 36 1.53 -5.73 10.89
C ARG A 36 3.00 -5.84 10.55
N ALA A 37 3.74 -4.78 10.87
CA ALA A 37 5.20 -4.79 10.81
C ALA A 37 5.72 -5.02 12.23
N PRO A 38 6.30 -6.19 12.53
CA PRO A 38 6.64 -6.53 13.92
C PRO A 38 7.62 -5.58 14.57
N VAL A 39 8.57 -5.04 13.80
CA VAL A 39 9.65 -4.21 14.35
C VAL A 39 9.16 -2.80 14.70
N CYS A 40 8.41 -2.17 13.81
CA CYS A 40 7.99 -0.77 14.02
C CYS A 40 6.58 -0.64 14.61
N GLY A 41 5.85 -1.74 14.72
CA GLY A 41 4.49 -1.70 15.27
C GLY A 41 3.43 -1.13 14.34
N SER A 42 3.79 -0.81 13.10
CA SER A 42 2.82 -0.35 12.11
C SER A 42 1.82 -1.44 11.78
N ARG A 43 0.58 -1.05 11.51
CA ARG A 43 -0.43 -1.97 10.99
C ARG A 43 -1.39 -1.26 10.06
N VAL A 44 -1.83 -2.01 9.07
CA VAL A 44 -2.79 -1.52 8.07
C VAL A 44 -3.87 -2.59 7.91
N THR A 45 -5.12 -2.17 8.03
CA THR A 45 -6.27 -3.02 7.75
C THR A 45 -6.88 -2.53 6.44
N VAL A 46 -7.13 -3.45 5.52
CA VAL A 46 -7.78 -3.14 4.25
C VAL A 46 -9.07 -3.94 4.16
N ASP A 47 -10.19 -3.23 3.98
CA ASP A 47 -11.49 -3.82 3.66
C ASP A 47 -11.71 -3.59 2.16
N LEU A 48 -12.29 -4.58 1.49
CA LEU A 48 -12.35 -4.51 0.03
C LEU A 48 -13.53 -5.31 -0.52
N ASP A 49 -14.17 -4.74 -1.54
CA ASP A 49 -15.18 -5.41 -2.36
C ASP A 49 -14.71 -5.45 -3.80
N LEU A 50 -15.09 -6.51 -4.50
CA LEU A 50 -14.90 -6.63 -5.94
C LEU A 50 -16.25 -6.53 -6.63
N ASP A 51 -16.26 -5.98 -7.84
CA ASP A 51 -17.47 -5.95 -8.68
C ASP A 51 -17.62 -7.26 -9.44
N GLU A 52 -18.65 -7.32 -10.30
CA GLU A 52 -18.95 -8.52 -11.10
C GLU A 52 -17.81 -8.90 -12.04
N GLU A 53 -16.97 -7.95 -12.42
CA GLU A 53 -15.85 -8.19 -13.31
C GLU A 53 -14.59 -8.57 -12.53
N GLY A 54 -14.68 -8.66 -11.21
CA GLY A 54 -13.55 -9.03 -10.37
C GLY A 54 -12.59 -7.90 -10.09
N ARG A 55 -13.02 -6.64 -10.25
CA ARG A 55 -12.18 -5.48 -9.98
C ARG A 55 -12.61 -4.80 -8.69
N VAL A 56 -11.68 -4.12 -8.04
CA VAL A 56 -11.95 -3.43 -6.78
C VAL A 56 -13.02 -2.37 -7.00
N SER A 57 -14.14 -2.49 -6.29
CA SER A 57 -15.26 -1.56 -6.40
C SER A 57 -15.46 -0.72 -5.14
N ALA A 58 -14.99 -1.20 -4.00
CA ALA A 58 -15.06 -0.44 -2.75
C ALA A 58 -13.83 -0.76 -1.91
N LEU A 59 -13.37 0.21 -1.15
CA LEU A 59 -12.15 0.12 -0.38
C LEU A 59 -12.32 0.88 0.93
N GLY A 60 -11.86 0.29 2.02
CA GLY A 60 -11.79 0.97 3.31
C GLY A 60 -10.47 0.64 3.99
N LEU A 61 -9.92 1.59 4.74
CA LEU A 61 -8.64 1.40 5.42
C LEU A 61 -8.70 1.85 6.87
N LEU A 62 -7.89 1.18 7.67
CA LEU A 62 -7.50 1.67 8.98
C LEU A 62 -5.98 1.60 9.02
N VAL A 63 -5.33 2.76 9.16
CA VAL A 63 -3.87 2.86 9.08
C VAL A 63 -3.31 3.38 10.40
N ARG A 64 -2.42 2.60 11.01
CA ARG A 64 -1.67 3.01 12.20
C ARG A 64 -0.21 2.78 11.89
N ALA A 65 0.45 3.80 11.33
CA ALA A 65 1.79 3.66 10.79
C ALA A 65 2.54 4.97 10.90
N CYS A 66 3.87 4.90 10.68
CA CYS A 66 4.68 6.09 10.54
C CYS A 66 4.31 6.83 9.26
N ALA A 67 4.85 8.02 9.07
CA ALA A 67 4.52 8.84 7.89
C ALA A 67 4.77 8.11 6.57
N LEU A 68 5.82 7.29 6.49
CA LEU A 68 6.08 6.50 5.27
C LEU A 68 4.99 5.48 5.00
N GLY A 69 4.55 4.78 6.03
CA GLY A 69 3.46 3.81 5.90
C GLY A 69 2.12 4.48 5.58
N GLN A 70 1.89 5.64 6.16
CA GLN A 70 0.70 6.44 5.86
C GLN A 70 0.71 6.92 4.41
N ALA A 71 1.86 7.41 3.94
CA ALA A 71 2.00 7.87 2.56
C ALA A 71 1.82 6.73 1.56
N SER A 72 2.39 5.56 1.86
CA SER A 72 2.23 4.38 1.01
C SER A 72 0.77 3.94 0.97
N SER A 73 0.09 3.95 2.11
CA SER A 73 -1.34 3.63 2.18
C SER A 73 -2.16 4.60 1.34
N SER A 74 -1.80 5.88 1.36
CA SER A 74 -2.45 6.91 0.57
C SER A 74 -2.32 6.63 -0.93
N LEU A 75 -1.12 6.30 -1.39
CA LEU A 75 -0.87 5.99 -2.80
C LEU A 75 -1.59 4.71 -3.24
N MET A 76 -1.61 3.70 -2.38
CA MET A 76 -2.35 2.48 -2.67
C MET A 76 -3.84 2.80 -2.81
N ALA A 77 -4.40 3.49 -1.83
CA ALA A 77 -5.82 3.78 -1.81
C ALA A 77 -6.28 4.68 -2.97
N ALA A 78 -5.44 5.62 -3.37
CA ALA A 78 -5.78 6.55 -4.44
C ALA A 78 -5.90 5.86 -5.80
N ASN A 79 -5.31 4.69 -5.97
CA ASN A 79 -5.22 4.03 -7.28
C ASN A 79 -5.73 2.60 -7.28
N ALA A 80 -6.33 2.13 -6.18
CA ALA A 80 -6.76 0.73 -6.07
C ALA A 80 -8.10 0.45 -6.74
N ILE A 81 -9.04 1.39 -6.70
CA ILE A 81 -10.37 1.19 -7.29
C ILE A 81 -10.23 0.93 -8.80
N GLY A 82 -10.88 -0.11 -9.27
CA GLY A 82 -10.82 -0.50 -10.69
C GLY A 82 -9.70 -1.47 -11.01
N ARG A 83 -8.84 -1.80 -10.06
CA ARG A 83 -7.75 -2.75 -10.30
C ARG A 83 -8.22 -4.18 -10.09
N ALA A 84 -7.63 -5.10 -10.84
CA ALA A 84 -7.83 -6.52 -10.62
C ALA A 84 -6.90 -6.99 -9.50
N PRO A 85 -7.23 -8.10 -8.81
CA PRO A 85 -6.35 -8.66 -7.77
C PRO A 85 -4.92 -8.90 -8.25
N GLU A 86 -4.74 -9.32 -9.50
CA GLU A 86 -3.41 -9.56 -10.09
C GLU A 86 -2.59 -8.27 -10.15
N GLU A 87 -3.23 -7.14 -10.41
CA GLU A 87 -2.53 -5.85 -10.46
C GLU A 87 -2.02 -5.43 -9.09
N LEU A 88 -2.81 -5.72 -8.05
CA LEU A 88 -2.37 -5.44 -6.68
C LEU A 88 -1.23 -6.37 -6.27
N ALA A 89 -1.30 -7.64 -6.65
CA ALA A 89 -0.22 -8.59 -6.36
C ALA A 89 1.06 -8.20 -7.10
N ASP A 90 0.95 -7.77 -8.36
CA ASP A 90 2.11 -7.33 -9.13
C ASP A 90 2.75 -6.09 -8.51
N ALA A 91 1.93 -5.14 -8.07
CA ALA A 91 2.44 -3.94 -7.42
C ALA A 91 3.16 -4.27 -6.11
N ARG A 92 2.57 -5.16 -5.31
CA ARG A 92 3.19 -5.66 -4.08
C ARG A 92 4.57 -6.27 -4.36
N ASP A 93 4.63 -7.17 -5.35
CA ASP A 93 5.88 -7.88 -5.66
C ASP A 93 6.93 -6.96 -6.23
N ALA A 94 6.53 -6.03 -7.11
CA ALA A 94 7.46 -5.07 -7.69
C ALA A 94 8.00 -4.13 -6.62
N LEU A 95 7.15 -3.70 -5.68
CA LEU A 95 7.57 -2.85 -4.57
C LEU A 95 8.57 -3.58 -3.67
N THR A 96 8.30 -4.84 -3.37
CA THR A 96 9.19 -5.65 -2.53
C THR A 96 10.57 -5.79 -3.18
N ARG A 97 10.62 -6.07 -4.48
CA ARG A 97 11.89 -6.20 -5.21
C ARG A 97 12.65 -4.87 -5.25
N TRP A 98 11.93 -3.79 -5.56
CA TRP A 98 12.57 -2.48 -5.66
C TRP A 98 13.17 -2.04 -4.32
N LEU A 99 12.45 -2.22 -3.24
CA LEU A 99 12.96 -1.88 -1.90
C LEU A 99 14.17 -2.74 -1.52
N ALA A 100 14.24 -3.96 -2.02
CA ALA A 100 15.38 -4.85 -1.80
C ALA A 100 16.58 -4.51 -2.69
N GLY A 101 16.48 -3.48 -3.53
CA GLY A 101 17.54 -3.08 -4.43
C GLY A 101 17.54 -3.83 -5.76
N GLU A 102 16.45 -4.51 -6.09
CA GLU A 102 16.31 -5.29 -7.31
C GLU A 102 15.26 -4.67 -8.23
N GLY A 103 15.64 -4.40 -9.44
CA GLY A 103 14.68 -3.93 -10.43
C GLY A 103 14.35 -2.44 -10.34
N ALA A 104 13.40 -2.04 -11.13
CA ALA A 104 12.95 -0.65 -11.26
C ALA A 104 11.82 -0.33 -10.28
N PRO A 105 11.51 0.95 -10.07
CA PRO A 105 10.34 1.33 -9.27
C PRO A 105 9.07 0.69 -9.84
N PRO A 106 8.12 0.33 -8.99
CA PRO A 106 6.86 -0.24 -9.46
C PRO A 106 6.11 0.72 -10.37
N ASP A 107 5.32 0.15 -11.27
CA ASP A 107 4.49 0.92 -12.19
C ASP A 107 3.17 1.33 -11.51
N TRP A 108 3.26 1.80 -10.29
CA TRP A 108 2.12 2.31 -9.52
C TRP A 108 2.36 3.79 -9.27
N PRO A 109 1.38 4.66 -9.56
CA PRO A 109 1.61 6.10 -9.45
C PRO A 109 2.14 6.54 -8.10
N GLY A 110 3.20 7.30 -8.11
CA GLY A 110 3.76 7.94 -6.92
C GLY A 110 4.76 7.13 -6.13
N LEU A 111 4.91 5.83 -6.38
CA LEU A 111 5.81 5.01 -5.57
C LEU A 111 7.27 5.41 -5.68
N GLY A 112 7.66 6.06 -6.78
CA GLY A 112 9.02 6.60 -6.91
C GLY A 112 9.40 7.61 -5.83
N LEU A 113 8.41 8.19 -5.14
CA LEU A 113 8.66 9.11 -4.03
C LEU A 113 9.41 8.44 -2.87
N PHE A 114 9.38 7.12 -2.80
CA PHE A 114 10.07 6.39 -1.73
C PHE A 114 11.53 6.07 -2.04
N GLU A 115 12.07 6.58 -3.15
CA GLU A 115 13.49 6.37 -3.47
C GLU A 115 14.43 6.76 -2.31
N PRO A 116 14.22 7.89 -1.60
CA PRO A 116 15.07 8.21 -0.46
C PRO A 116 15.05 7.18 0.67
N ALA A 117 14.04 6.32 0.71
CA ALA A 117 13.93 5.27 1.72
C ALA A 117 14.69 4.01 1.37
N LEU A 118 15.18 3.88 0.13
CA LEU A 118 15.88 2.66 -0.30
C LEU A 118 17.03 2.26 0.63
N PRO A 119 17.89 3.20 1.10
CA PRO A 119 18.97 2.83 2.03
C PRO A 119 18.49 2.50 3.45
N HIS A 120 17.22 2.77 3.76
CA HIS A 120 16.71 2.63 5.13
C HIS A 120 15.88 1.36 5.27
N SER A 121 16.54 0.19 5.27
CA SER A 121 15.88 -1.11 5.25
C SER A 121 14.89 -1.31 6.41
N ALA A 122 15.14 -0.69 7.56
CA ALA A 122 14.25 -0.80 8.71
C ALA A 122 12.88 -0.16 8.46
N ARG A 123 12.77 0.69 7.45
CA ARG A 123 11.51 1.38 7.11
C ARG A 123 10.73 0.66 6.01
N HIS A 124 11.32 -0.31 5.35
CA HIS A 124 10.72 -0.95 4.18
C HIS A 124 9.43 -1.67 4.51
N ALA A 125 9.36 -2.35 5.66
CA ALA A 125 8.16 -3.06 6.06
C ALA A 125 6.94 -2.13 6.13
N SER A 126 7.09 -0.93 6.69
CA SER A 126 6.00 0.04 6.76
C SER A 126 5.52 0.45 5.37
N ILE A 127 6.43 0.59 4.42
CA ILE A 127 6.06 0.98 3.05
C ILE A 127 5.30 -0.15 2.35
N ARG A 128 5.65 -1.41 2.64
CA ARG A 128 5.03 -2.57 1.99
C ARG A 128 3.63 -2.91 2.51
N LEU A 129 3.33 -2.59 3.78
CA LEU A 129 2.13 -3.10 4.46
C LEU A 129 0.83 -2.88 3.70
N ALA A 130 0.60 -1.68 3.19
CA ALA A 130 -0.66 -1.36 2.53
C ALA A 130 -0.85 -2.22 1.28
N PHE A 131 0.21 -2.42 0.52
CA PHE A 131 0.15 -3.22 -0.70
C PHE A 131 0.01 -4.71 -0.39
N GLU A 132 0.65 -5.19 0.67
CA GLU A 132 0.50 -6.56 1.12
C GLU A 132 -0.93 -6.82 1.58
N ALA A 133 -1.48 -5.92 2.39
CA ALA A 133 -2.85 -6.07 2.88
C ALA A 133 -3.87 -5.99 1.74
N ALA A 134 -3.68 -5.05 0.82
CA ALA A 134 -4.60 -4.89 -0.32
C ALA A 134 -4.58 -6.10 -1.24
N ALA A 135 -3.40 -6.61 -1.57
CA ALA A 135 -3.27 -7.76 -2.44
C ALA A 135 -3.90 -9.01 -1.81
N GLU A 136 -3.68 -9.22 -0.53
CA GLU A 136 -4.25 -10.36 0.18
C GLU A 136 -5.77 -10.23 0.30
N ALA A 137 -6.27 -9.03 0.61
CA ALA A 137 -7.71 -8.79 0.70
C ALA A 137 -8.39 -9.04 -0.65
N ALA A 138 -7.77 -8.58 -1.75
CA ALA A 138 -8.32 -8.79 -3.07
C ALA A 138 -8.35 -10.27 -3.44
N GLU A 139 -7.33 -11.03 -3.06
CA GLU A 139 -7.29 -12.47 -3.29
C GLU A 139 -8.39 -13.18 -2.49
N HIS A 140 -8.58 -12.81 -1.23
CA HIS A 140 -9.66 -13.39 -0.42
C HIS A 140 -11.03 -13.04 -0.99
N ALA A 141 -11.22 -11.82 -1.47
CA ALA A 141 -12.49 -11.40 -2.06
C ALA A 141 -12.77 -12.21 -3.34
N ARG A 142 -11.74 -12.43 -4.15
CA ARG A 142 -11.87 -13.25 -5.36
C ARG A 142 -12.27 -14.67 -5.03
N GLU A 143 -11.66 -15.25 -4.01
CA GLU A 143 -12.01 -16.61 -3.57
C GLU A 143 -13.48 -16.71 -3.14
N ARG A 144 -13.99 -15.66 -2.50
CA ARG A 144 -15.39 -15.62 -2.09
C ARG A 144 -16.33 -15.52 -3.30
N GLN A 145 -15.90 -14.84 -4.36
CA GLN A 145 -16.74 -14.70 -5.56
C GLN A 145 -16.93 -16.02 -6.29
N VAL A 146 -15.92 -16.89 -6.26
CA VAL A 146 -15.98 -18.16 -7.00
C VAL A 146 -16.44 -19.33 -6.13
N ALA A 147 -16.68 -19.07 -4.86
CA ALA A 147 -17.12 -20.10 -3.92
C ALA A 147 -18.62 -20.40 -4.08
#